data_c34dca2cdc8bcc251f6fe52436842217
#
_entry.id   c34dca2cdc8bcc251f6fe52436842217
#
_cell.length_a   1.000
_cell.length_b   1.000
_cell.length_c   1.000
_cell.angle_alpha   90.00
_cell.angle_beta   90.00
_cell.angle_gamma   90.00
#
_symmetry.space_group_name_H-M   'P 1'
#
loop_
_entity.id
_entity.type
_entity.pdbx_description
1 polymer ?
#
loop_
_entity_poly.entity_id
_entity_poly.type
_entity_poly.pdbx_seq_one_letter_code
_entity_poly.pdbx_strand_id
1 'polypeptide(L)'
;LLVISCKTQRNLSQKTGMESKSDIIFPKGDKITNANFTGTAYLQMLVSHDNDNPTAIGNVTFEPGARTKWHYHPAGQILMVTDGVGYYQEKGQPKKTLRKGDVIKCPANIPHWHGASPDSYFVQIAVSNNDKGAAVWLDAVTEEEYNQ
;
A
#
# COMPACT_ATOMS: atom_id res chain seq x y z
N LEU A 1 6.84 -74.77 -7.63
CA LEU A 1 7.51 -73.50 -7.25
C LEU A 1 6.60 -72.29 -7.66
N LEU A 2 5.91 -71.71 -6.67
CA LEU A 2 5.08 -70.52 -6.88
C LEU A 2 5.95 -69.32 -6.61
N VAL A 3 6.06 -68.45 -7.62
CA VAL A 3 6.73 -67.10 -7.45
C VAL A 3 5.62 -66.08 -7.22
N ILE A 4 5.53 -65.60 -5.98
CA ILE A 4 4.63 -64.47 -5.61
C ILE A 4 5.31 -63.16 -5.94
N SER A 5 4.81 -62.47 -6.96
CA SER A 5 5.28 -61.13 -7.30
C SER A 5 4.57 -60.11 -6.43
N CYS A 6 5.31 -59.44 -5.55
CA CYS A 6 4.84 -58.41 -4.69
C CYS A 6 4.86 -57.04 -5.47
N LYS A 7 3.68 -56.56 -5.91
CA LYS A 7 3.54 -55.23 -6.50
C LYS A 7 3.51 -54.20 -5.38
N THR A 8 4.58 -53.45 -5.28
CA THR A 8 4.64 -52.25 -4.40
C THR A 8 3.80 -51.14 -4.99
N GLN A 9 2.66 -50.84 -4.41
CA GLN A 9 1.89 -49.64 -4.70
C GLN A 9 2.62 -48.43 -4.11
N ARG A 10 3.13 -47.55 -4.96
CA ARG A 10 3.59 -46.24 -4.55
C ARG A 10 2.35 -45.35 -4.33
N ASN A 11 2.06 -45.05 -3.08
CA ASN A 11 1.14 -43.99 -2.72
C ASN A 11 1.75 -42.65 -3.19
N LEU A 12 1.19 -42.06 -4.25
CA LEU A 12 1.39 -40.64 -4.55
C LEU A 12 0.65 -39.85 -3.47
N SER A 13 1.39 -39.33 -2.50
CA SER A 13 0.94 -38.28 -1.62
C SER A 13 0.59 -37.05 -2.46
N GLN A 14 -0.70 -36.80 -2.62
CA GLN A 14 -1.17 -35.50 -3.14
C GLN A 14 -0.75 -34.45 -2.13
N LYS A 15 0.28 -33.67 -2.49
CA LYS A 15 0.57 -32.39 -1.88
C LYS A 15 -0.59 -31.46 -2.25
N THR A 16 -1.60 -31.37 -1.41
CA THR A 16 -2.57 -30.27 -1.44
C THR A 16 -1.78 -29.01 -1.16
N GLY A 17 -1.50 -28.26 -2.20
CA GLY A 17 -0.99 -26.90 -2.08
C GLY A 17 -2.02 -26.08 -1.31
N MET A 18 -1.75 -25.83 -0.04
CA MET A 18 -2.38 -24.71 0.65
C MET A 18 -1.84 -23.45 -0.04
N GLU A 19 -2.62 -22.90 -1.00
CA GLU A 19 -2.47 -21.52 -1.36
C GLU A 19 -2.59 -20.72 -0.05
N SER A 20 -1.53 -20.08 0.37
CA SER A 20 -1.58 -19.15 1.47
C SER A 20 -2.54 -18.05 1.01
N LYS A 21 -3.76 -18.08 1.53
CA LYS A 21 -4.67 -16.95 1.45
C LYS A 21 -3.87 -15.76 1.97
N SER A 22 -3.55 -14.80 1.11
CA SER A 22 -2.87 -13.58 1.55
C SER A 22 -3.70 -13.05 2.72
N ASP A 23 -3.09 -12.90 3.89
CA ASP A 23 -3.76 -12.38 5.08
C ASP A 23 -4.03 -10.89 4.86
N ILE A 24 -5.02 -10.58 4.00
CA ILE A 24 -5.53 -9.23 3.78
C ILE A 24 -6.18 -8.80 5.08
N ILE A 25 -5.55 -7.86 5.78
CA ILE A 25 -6.04 -7.35 7.07
C ILE A 25 -7.37 -6.60 6.87
N PHE A 26 -7.46 -5.78 5.81
CA PHE A 26 -8.63 -4.99 5.48
C PHE A 26 -9.01 -5.17 4.01
N PRO A 27 -10.31 -5.03 3.64
CA PRO A 27 -10.74 -5.05 2.25
C PRO A 27 -9.96 -4.03 1.39
N LYS A 28 -9.80 -4.33 0.11
CA LYS A 28 -9.15 -3.44 -0.86
C LYS A 28 -9.90 -2.11 -1.03
N GLY A 29 -11.21 -2.14 -0.90
CA GLY A 29 -12.09 -0.98 -1.06
C GLY A 29 -12.36 -0.62 -2.52
N ASP A 30 -12.86 0.60 -2.73
CA ASP A 30 -13.26 1.09 -4.04
C ASP A 30 -12.10 1.70 -4.82
N LYS A 31 -12.16 1.59 -6.15
CA LYS A 31 -11.17 2.22 -7.03
C LYS A 31 -11.24 3.74 -6.90
N ILE A 32 -10.09 4.36 -6.69
CA ILE A 32 -9.96 5.82 -6.66
C ILE A 32 -10.06 6.34 -8.09
N THR A 33 -10.99 7.26 -8.33
CA THR A 33 -11.27 7.82 -9.67
C THR A 33 -10.90 9.29 -9.82
N ASN A 34 -10.47 9.95 -8.73
CA ASN A 34 -10.04 11.35 -8.79
C ASN A 34 -8.64 11.49 -9.41
N ALA A 35 -8.30 12.72 -9.82
CA ALA A 35 -7.05 13.02 -10.51
C ALA A 35 -5.80 13.10 -9.60
N ASN A 36 -5.91 12.76 -8.32
CA ASN A 36 -4.81 12.90 -7.36
C ASN A 36 -3.84 11.71 -7.34
N PHE A 37 -4.12 10.71 -8.17
CA PHE A 37 -3.30 9.51 -8.30
C PHE A 37 -2.91 9.26 -9.75
N THR A 38 -1.71 8.79 -9.96
CA THR A 38 -1.24 8.21 -11.23
C THR A 38 -1.33 6.69 -11.11
N GLY A 39 -1.81 6.02 -12.15
CA GLY A 39 -2.04 4.57 -12.13
C GLY A 39 -3.33 4.19 -11.40
N THR A 40 -3.41 2.94 -10.95
CA THR A 40 -4.62 2.40 -10.29
C THR A 40 -4.39 2.22 -8.81
N ALA A 41 -5.23 2.85 -8.00
CA ALA A 41 -5.24 2.70 -6.55
C ALA A 41 -6.66 2.50 -6.03
N TYR A 42 -6.78 1.96 -4.83
CA TYR A 42 -8.04 1.65 -4.16
C TYR A 42 -8.01 2.18 -2.74
N LEU A 43 -9.16 2.55 -2.22
CA LEU A 43 -9.32 3.06 -0.87
C LEU A 43 -10.48 2.36 -0.16
N GLN A 44 -10.19 1.80 1.00
CA GLN A 44 -11.18 1.45 2.01
C GLN A 44 -11.07 2.43 3.17
N MET A 45 -12.07 3.29 3.33
CA MET A 45 -12.13 4.12 4.55
C MET A 45 -12.42 3.22 5.75
N LEU A 46 -11.54 3.27 6.74
CA LEU A 46 -11.68 2.56 8.01
C LEU A 46 -12.31 3.46 9.08
N VAL A 47 -11.92 4.73 9.11
CA VAL A 47 -12.48 5.77 9.96
C VAL A 47 -12.59 7.04 9.15
N SER A 48 -13.80 7.61 9.08
CA SER A 48 -14.02 8.95 8.52
C SER A 48 -13.87 9.99 9.63
N HIS A 49 -13.23 11.12 9.33
CA HIS A 49 -13.20 12.25 10.26
C HIS A 49 -14.58 12.91 10.36
N ASP A 50 -14.86 13.48 11.50
CA ASP A 50 -16.04 14.28 11.79
C ASP A 50 -15.71 15.46 12.74
N ASN A 51 -16.74 16.11 13.28
CA ASN A 51 -16.55 17.26 14.17
C ASN A 51 -15.93 16.90 15.53
N ASP A 52 -16.12 15.67 15.99
CA ASP A 52 -15.63 15.18 17.29
C ASP A 52 -14.26 14.49 17.15
N ASN A 53 -13.96 13.96 15.95
CA ASN A 53 -12.72 13.27 15.67
C ASN A 53 -12.14 13.73 14.30
N PRO A 54 -11.12 14.57 14.28
CA PRO A 54 -10.51 15.05 13.04
C PRO A 54 -9.66 14.00 12.32
N THR A 55 -9.50 12.80 12.88
CA THR A 55 -8.65 11.75 12.30
C THR A 55 -9.39 10.92 11.28
N ALA A 56 -8.87 10.85 10.06
CA ALA A 56 -9.28 9.89 9.04
C ALA A 56 -8.26 8.75 8.95
N ILE A 57 -8.76 7.52 8.78
CA ILE A 57 -7.91 6.34 8.59
C ILE A 57 -8.40 5.61 7.33
N GLY A 58 -7.50 5.43 6.37
CA GLY A 58 -7.77 4.72 5.14
C GLY A 58 -6.77 3.58 4.90
N ASN A 59 -7.27 2.42 4.46
CA ASN A 59 -6.44 1.39 3.87
C ASN A 59 -6.32 1.68 2.38
N VAL A 60 -5.11 1.96 1.90
CA VAL A 60 -4.85 2.31 0.50
C VAL A 60 -4.03 1.22 -0.15
N THR A 61 -4.54 0.69 -1.26
CA THR A 61 -3.84 -0.29 -2.09
C THR A 61 -3.45 0.35 -3.41
N PHE A 62 -2.17 0.32 -3.73
CA PHE A 62 -1.62 0.77 -5.01
C PHE A 62 -1.25 -0.44 -5.86
N GLU A 63 -1.69 -0.47 -7.11
CA GLU A 63 -1.16 -1.41 -8.10
C GLU A 63 0.29 -1.04 -8.47
N PRO A 64 1.08 -1.96 -9.05
CA PRO A 64 2.46 -1.67 -9.45
C PRO A 64 2.57 -0.37 -10.25
N GLY A 65 3.49 0.51 -9.85
CA GLY A 65 3.72 1.82 -10.46
C GLY A 65 2.73 2.92 -10.09
N ALA A 66 1.62 2.59 -9.41
CA ALA A 66 0.65 3.60 -8.99
C ALA A 66 1.18 4.43 -7.82
N ARG A 67 0.88 5.72 -7.84
CA ARG A 67 1.38 6.67 -6.84
C ARG A 67 0.47 7.87 -6.68
N THR A 68 0.59 8.56 -5.54
CA THR A 68 -0.06 9.86 -5.31
C THR A 68 0.63 10.96 -6.14
N LYS A 69 -0.04 12.08 -6.34
CA LYS A 69 0.63 13.35 -6.64
C LYS A 69 1.48 13.79 -5.45
N TRP A 70 2.34 14.77 -5.65
CA TRP A 70 2.89 15.56 -4.57
C TRP A 70 1.74 16.18 -3.77
N HIS A 71 1.81 16.11 -2.45
CA HIS A 71 0.80 16.69 -1.56
C HIS A 71 1.40 16.90 -0.17
N TYR A 72 0.71 17.64 0.65
CA TYR A 72 1.05 17.76 2.06
C TYR A 72 -0.20 17.77 2.94
N HIS A 73 -0.03 17.44 4.19
CA HIS A 73 -1.05 17.50 5.22
C HIS A 73 -0.71 18.61 6.22
N PRO A 74 -1.62 19.59 6.47
CA PRO A 74 -1.35 20.68 7.42
C PRO A 74 -1.04 20.22 8.85
N ALA A 75 -1.58 19.07 9.28
CA ALA A 75 -1.31 18.48 10.59
C ALA A 75 -0.40 17.22 10.51
N GLY A 76 0.16 16.92 9.33
CA GLY A 76 0.97 15.73 9.08
C GLY A 76 0.15 14.47 8.83
N GLN A 77 0.85 13.38 8.53
CA GLN A 77 0.26 12.06 8.25
C GLN A 77 1.16 10.97 8.82
N ILE A 78 0.60 9.82 9.13
CA ILE A 78 1.35 8.60 9.44
C ILE A 78 0.97 7.53 8.43
N LEU A 79 1.98 6.87 7.87
CA LEU A 79 1.81 5.74 6.97
C LEU A 79 2.34 4.48 7.64
N MET A 80 1.54 3.42 7.68
CA MET A 80 1.94 2.10 8.20
C MET A 80 1.80 1.08 7.08
N VAL A 81 2.91 0.50 6.64
CA VAL A 81 2.93 -0.46 5.54
C VAL A 81 2.47 -1.83 6.02
N THR A 82 1.42 -2.34 5.43
CA THR A 82 0.84 -3.64 5.78
C THR A 82 1.22 -4.75 4.80
N ASP A 83 1.54 -4.41 3.53
CA ASP A 83 1.99 -5.41 2.56
C ASP A 83 2.67 -4.76 1.33
N GLY A 84 3.40 -5.58 0.57
CA GLY A 84 4.07 -5.19 -0.67
C GLY A 84 5.30 -4.31 -0.49
N VAL A 85 5.70 -3.66 -1.60
CA VAL A 85 6.87 -2.77 -1.67
C VAL A 85 6.46 -1.46 -2.33
N GLY A 86 6.81 -0.36 -1.71
CA GLY A 86 6.51 0.96 -2.22
C GLY A 86 7.60 1.98 -1.92
N TYR A 87 7.28 3.21 -2.25
CA TYR A 87 8.17 4.35 -2.10
C TYR A 87 7.50 5.47 -1.32
N TYR A 88 8.33 6.25 -0.64
CA TYR A 88 7.99 7.51 -0.02
C TYR A 88 9.10 8.53 -0.29
N GLN A 89 8.75 9.75 -0.60
CA GLN A 89 9.73 10.82 -0.78
C GLN A 89 9.18 12.16 -0.32
N GLU A 90 9.94 12.87 0.51
CA GLU A 90 9.75 14.28 0.78
C GLU A 90 10.43 15.12 -0.29
N LYS A 91 9.86 16.27 -0.63
CA LYS A 91 10.43 17.17 -1.66
C LYS A 91 11.84 17.58 -1.28
N GLY A 92 12.78 17.35 -2.19
CA GLY A 92 14.20 17.66 -1.99
C GLY A 92 14.98 16.64 -1.14
N GLN A 93 14.36 15.53 -0.74
CA GLN A 93 15.02 14.43 -0.03
C GLN A 93 15.15 13.18 -0.90
N PRO A 94 16.08 12.27 -0.58
CA PRO A 94 16.16 10.98 -1.26
C PRO A 94 14.88 10.15 -1.09
N LYS A 95 14.50 9.43 -2.14
CA LYS A 95 13.41 8.46 -2.12
C LYS A 95 13.74 7.30 -1.19
N LYS A 96 12.78 6.91 -0.36
CA LYS A 96 12.87 5.78 0.58
C LYS A 96 12.07 4.61 0.05
N THR A 97 12.63 3.41 0.05
CA THR A 97 11.89 2.18 -0.19
C THR A 97 11.22 1.73 1.10
N LEU A 98 9.93 1.45 1.03
CA LEU A 98 9.11 0.99 2.15
C LEU A 98 8.69 -0.46 1.94
N ARG A 99 8.67 -1.21 3.03
CA ARG A 99 8.29 -2.63 3.08
C ARG A 99 7.32 -2.89 4.23
N LYS A 100 6.66 -4.02 4.19
CA LYS A 100 5.77 -4.47 5.28
C LYS A 100 6.42 -4.30 6.65
N GLY A 101 5.72 -3.61 7.56
CA GLY A 101 6.16 -3.29 8.91
C GLY A 101 6.78 -1.90 9.06
N ASP A 102 7.12 -1.22 7.96
CA ASP A 102 7.65 0.14 8.02
C ASP A 102 6.57 1.14 8.42
N VAL A 103 6.99 2.14 9.19
CA VAL A 103 6.15 3.26 9.61
C VAL A 103 6.85 4.57 9.28
N ILE A 104 6.13 5.46 8.60
CA ILE A 104 6.61 6.79 8.23
C ILE A 104 5.75 7.85 8.91
N LYS A 105 6.40 8.79 9.57
CA LYS A 105 5.79 10.05 9.99
C LYS A 105 6.05 11.09 8.91
N CYS A 106 5.01 11.48 8.17
CA CYS A 106 5.06 12.58 7.20
C CYS A 106 4.91 13.90 7.97
N PRO A 107 5.92 14.78 7.96
CA PRO A 107 5.86 16.04 8.72
C PRO A 107 4.76 16.97 8.21
N ALA A 108 4.22 17.79 9.11
CA ALA A 108 3.22 18.79 8.76
C ALA A 108 3.76 19.79 7.72
N ASN A 109 2.94 20.11 6.71
CA ASN A 109 3.24 21.07 5.63
C ASN A 109 4.46 20.71 4.75
N ILE A 110 5.02 19.52 4.85
CA ILE A 110 6.12 19.08 3.98
C ILE A 110 5.54 18.31 2.79
N PRO A 111 5.73 18.83 1.54
CA PRO A 111 5.32 18.11 0.34
C PRO A 111 6.01 16.75 0.22
N HIS A 112 5.20 15.73 -0.01
CA HIS A 112 5.67 14.36 -0.19
C HIS A 112 4.78 13.61 -1.17
N TRP A 113 5.23 12.45 -1.61
CA TRP A 113 4.43 11.47 -2.34
C TRP A 113 4.74 10.07 -1.84
N HIS A 114 3.82 9.14 -2.08
CA HIS A 114 4.01 7.71 -1.82
C HIS A 114 3.23 6.88 -2.84
N GLY A 115 3.64 5.62 -2.98
CA GLY A 115 3.02 4.70 -3.93
C GLY A 115 3.78 3.41 -4.06
N ALA A 116 3.32 2.54 -4.97
CA ALA A 116 3.90 1.24 -5.25
C ALA A 116 5.23 1.36 -6.01
N SER A 117 6.11 0.37 -5.83
CA SER A 117 7.24 0.17 -6.74
C SER A 117 6.77 -0.33 -8.12
N PRO A 118 7.61 -0.29 -9.18
CA PRO A 118 7.21 -0.76 -10.51
C PRO A 118 6.79 -2.22 -10.56
N ASP A 119 7.36 -3.05 -9.69
CA ASP A 119 7.26 -4.51 -9.76
C ASP A 119 6.40 -5.12 -8.63
N SER A 120 5.85 -4.31 -7.74
CA SER A 120 5.06 -4.78 -6.60
C SER A 120 3.86 -3.90 -6.35
N TYR A 121 2.74 -4.50 -5.94
CA TYR A 121 1.69 -3.75 -5.27
C TYR A 121 2.19 -3.22 -3.92
N PHE A 122 1.48 -2.25 -3.37
CA PHE A 122 1.81 -1.62 -2.09
C PHE A 122 0.54 -1.33 -1.30
N VAL A 123 0.49 -1.78 -0.05
CA VAL A 123 -0.66 -1.56 0.83
C VAL A 123 -0.21 -0.84 2.08
N GLN A 124 -0.90 0.22 2.41
CA GLN A 124 -0.61 1.02 3.60
C GLN A 124 -1.89 1.48 4.29
N ILE A 125 -1.81 1.64 5.59
CA ILE A 125 -2.77 2.39 6.37
C ILE A 125 -2.28 3.83 6.44
N ALA A 126 -3.10 4.76 5.98
CA ALA A 126 -2.86 6.20 6.04
C ALA A 126 -3.69 6.79 7.17
N VAL A 127 -3.04 7.35 8.18
CA VAL A 127 -3.66 8.06 9.29
C VAL A 127 -3.44 9.56 9.08
N SER A 128 -4.51 10.29 8.79
CA SER A 128 -4.45 11.72 8.47
C SER A 128 -5.25 12.51 9.51
N ASN A 129 -4.60 13.49 10.12
CA ASN A 129 -5.27 14.41 11.01
C ASN A 129 -5.73 15.65 10.21
N ASN A 130 -7.03 15.90 10.19
CA ASN A 130 -7.65 17.02 9.45
C ASN A 130 -7.97 18.23 10.36
N ASP A 131 -7.48 18.27 11.59
CA ASP A 131 -7.72 19.38 12.54
C ASP A 131 -7.30 20.74 11.97
N LYS A 132 -6.23 20.77 11.17
CA LYS A 132 -5.71 21.98 10.51
C LYS A 132 -6.09 22.07 9.01
N GLY A 133 -7.05 21.27 8.57
CA GLY A 133 -7.51 21.22 7.19
C GLY A 133 -7.15 19.92 6.46
N ALA A 134 -7.77 19.74 5.31
CA ALA A 134 -7.56 18.58 4.44
C ALA A 134 -6.18 18.61 3.76
N ALA A 135 -5.81 17.49 3.15
CA ALA A 135 -4.62 17.41 2.30
C ALA A 135 -4.66 18.43 1.16
N VAL A 136 -3.54 19.07 0.91
CA VAL A 136 -3.34 20.01 -0.22
C VAL A 136 -2.58 19.28 -1.32
N TRP A 137 -3.23 19.14 -2.47
CA TRP A 137 -2.70 18.44 -3.64
C TRP A 137 -1.94 19.39 -4.55
N LEU A 138 -0.79 18.92 -5.03
CA LEU A 138 0.13 19.67 -5.89
C LEU A 138 0.27 18.98 -7.26
N ASP A 139 1.41 19.17 -7.93
CA ASP A 139 1.68 18.61 -9.24
C ASP A 139 1.85 17.08 -9.20
N ALA A 140 1.67 16.44 -10.34
CA ALA A 140 1.95 15.02 -10.50
C ALA A 140 3.45 14.74 -10.31
N VAL A 141 3.76 13.59 -9.74
CA VAL A 141 5.13 13.05 -9.73
C VAL A 141 5.47 12.63 -11.16
N THR A 142 6.49 13.23 -11.75
CA THR A 142 6.93 12.88 -13.11
C THR A 142 7.53 11.48 -13.17
N GLU A 143 7.63 10.93 -14.37
CA GLU A 143 8.32 9.63 -14.56
C GLU A 143 9.80 9.72 -14.16
N GLU A 144 10.44 10.87 -14.40
CA GLU A 144 11.81 11.11 -13.99
C GLU A 144 11.97 11.09 -12.47
N GLU A 145 11.12 11.85 -11.73
CA GLU A 145 11.10 11.86 -10.26
C GLU A 145 10.80 10.46 -9.68
N TYR A 146 9.88 9.72 -10.32
CA TYR A 146 9.52 8.38 -9.86
C TYR A 146 10.68 7.37 -10.07
N ASN A 147 11.45 7.48 -11.13
CA ASN A 147 12.52 6.54 -11.49
C ASN A 147 13.89 6.88 -10.90
N GLN A 148 14.08 8.06 -10.32
CA GLN A 148 15.29 8.42 -9.57
C GLN A 148 15.39 7.59 -8.28
#